data_38c7a759db818a9534b9f80fca62491d
#
_entry.id   38c7a759db818a9534b9f80fca62491d
#
_cell.length_a   1.000
_cell.length_b   1.000
_cell.length_c   1.000
_cell.angle_alpha   90.00
_cell.angle_beta   90.00
_cell.angle_gamma   90.00
#
_symmetry.space_group_name_H-M   'P 1'
#
loop_
_entity.id
_entity.type
_entity.pdbx_description
1 polymer ?
#
loop_
_entity_poly.entity_id
_entity_poly.type
_entity_poly.pdbx_seq_one_letter_code
_entity_poly.pdbx_strand_id
1 'polypeptide(L)'
;MDEQTMMFEFAQRPTIKGFPELRWTGKRPYRSTQYYPAQLRESYGEEQNGWINKIFWGDNLQVMSHLLKEYRGKIDLIYIDPPFDSKADYKKKIEVCGIGKAASDSTSFEEKQYGDIWTNDEYLQFMYERLIIMRELLSDTGSIFLHCDWHKAPHLRCLLDEIFGPENFRNEIIWSYKSAGMSTSTFPRKHDNIFYYSKTADRVFYPIYVPHDEKVIKRFQRDEKGPYQLVNGKKYYMNPQGKPVEDVWEILLANRDSQRTGYPTQSQKR
;
A
#
# COMPACT_ATOMS: atom_id res chain seq x y z
N MET A 1 7.56 1.64 -35.24
CA MET A 1 6.39 0.90 -34.74
C MET A 1 5.35 1.92 -34.31
N ASP A 2 4.15 1.81 -34.85
CA ASP A 2 3.05 2.66 -34.40
C ASP A 2 2.85 2.46 -32.90
N GLU A 3 2.71 3.53 -32.13
CA GLU A 3 2.50 3.48 -30.68
C GLU A 3 1.30 2.59 -30.30
N GLN A 4 0.30 2.47 -31.17
CA GLN A 4 -0.90 1.64 -30.98
C GLN A 4 -0.64 0.13 -31.02
N THR A 5 0.53 -0.34 -31.46
CA THR A 5 0.88 -1.78 -31.55
C THR A 5 1.97 -2.20 -30.58
N MET A 6 2.42 -1.29 -29.71
CA MET A 6 3.47 -1.60 -28.73
C MET A 6 2.95 -2.55 -27.67
N MET A 7 3.66 -3.69 -27.49
CA MET A 7 3.37 -4.72 -26.50
C MET A 7 4.53 -4.82 -25.49
N PHE A 8 4.19 -5.02 -24.24
CA PHE A 8 5.16 -5.35 -23.18
C PHE A 8 4.97 -6.77 -22.72
N GLU A 9 6.03 -7.57 -22.77
CA GLU A 9 6.04 -8.93 -22.27
C GLU A 9 6.66 -9.00 -20.88
N PHE A 10 6.17 -9.92 -20.05
CA PHE A 10 6.57 -10.09 -18.65
C PHE A 10 7.21 -11.45 -18.44
N ALA A 11 8.38 -11.44 -17.78
CA ALA A 11 9.03 -12.68 -17.37
C ALA A 11 8.20 -13.39 -16.29
N GLN A 12 7.86 -14.65 -16.57
CA GLN A 12 7.18 -15.49 -15.59
C GLN A 12 8.20 -16.02 -14.58
N ARG A 13 7.86 -15.95 -13.31
CA ARG A 13 8.67 -16.64 -12.30
C ARG A 13 8.38 -18.15 -12.35
N PRO A 14 9.39 -18.99 -12.12
CA PRO A 14 9.17 -20.42 -11.95
C PRO A 14 8.39 -20.68 -10.66
N THR A 15 7.63 -21.77 -10.65
CA THR A 15 6.95 -22.25 -9.44
C THR A 15 7.95 -22.47 -8.31
N ILE A 16 7.67 -21.91 -7.14
CA ILE A 16 8.55 -21.99 -5.99
C ILE A 16 8.27 -23.30 -5.24
N LYS A 17 9.23 -24.18 -5.23
CA LYS A 17 9.11 -25.49 -4.58
C LYS A 17 9.05 -25.32 -3.04
N GLY A 18 8.03 -25.93 -2.42
CA GLY A 18 7.88 -25.89 -0.96
C GLY A 18 7.09 -24.70 -0.43
N PHE A 19 6.55 -23.83 -1.30
CA PHE A 19 5.67 -22.74 -0.91
C PHE A 19 4.25 -22.96 -1.40
N PRO A 20 3.21 -22.43 -0.70
CA PRO A 20 1.84 -22.53 -1.15
C PRO A 20 1.63 -21.75 -2.44
N GLU A 21 0.91 -22.34 -3.37
CA GLU A 21 0.41 -21.68 -4.57
C GLU A 21 -1.07 -21.40 -4.40
N LEU A 22 -1.48 -20.14 -4.59
CA LEU A 22 -2.87 -19.76 -4.51
C LEU A 22 -3.57 -20.06 -5.84
N ARG A 23 -4.66 -20.83 -5.78
CA ARG A 23 -5.48 -21.19 -6.94
C ARG A 23 -6.91 -20.68 -6.76
N TRP A 24 -7.48 -20.18 -7.84
CA TRP A 24 -8.87 -19.75 -7.92
C TRP A 24 -9.45 -20.09 -9.27
N THR A 25 -10.78 -20.10 -9.37
CA THR A 25 -11.49 -20.37 -10.63
C THR A 25 -11.21 -19.24 -11.63
N GLY A 26 -10.77 -19.60 -12.83
CA GLY A 26 -10.44 -18.62 -13.86
C GLY A 26 -9.09 -17.93 -13.68
N LYS A 27 -8.19 -18.44 -12.81
CA LYS A 27 -6.81 -17.95 -12.76
C LYS A 27 -6.18 -18.08 -14.15
N ARG A 28 -5.75 -16.95 -14.67
CA ARG A 28 -5.07 -16.87 -15.95
C ARG A 28 -3.75 -16.16 -15.82
N PRO A 29 -2.68 -16.63 -16.48
CA PRO A 29 -1.40 -15.97 -16.43
C PRO A 29 -1.49 -14.62 -17.13
N TYR A 30 -0.88 -13.59 -16.51
CA TYR A 30 -0.74 -12.28 -17.10
C TYR A 30 0.68 -12.12 -17.63
N ARG A 31 0.85 -12.30 -18.95
CA ARG A 31 2.16 -12.42 -19.61
C ARG A 31 2.54 -11.20 -20.44
N SER A 32 1.57 -10.39 -20.80
CA SER A 32 1.80 -9.22 -21.63
C SER A 32 0.68 -8.20 -21.47
N THR A 33 0.97 -6.96 -21.82
CA THR A 33 -0.02 -5.88 -21.95
C THR A 33 0.30 -5.02 -23.16
N GLN A 34 -0.71 -4.46 -23.78
CA GLN A 34 -0.52 -3.45 -24.82
C GLN A 34 -0.28 -2.06 -24.19
N TYR A 35 0.36 -1.18 -24.93
CA TYR A 35 0.51 0.21 -24.54
C TYR A 35 -0.82 0.94 -24.68
N TYR A 36 -1.21 1.67 -23.63
CA TYR A 36 -2.37 2.56 -23.63
C TYR A 36 -1.87 4.01 -23.50
N PRO A 37 -2.02 4.85 -24.54
CA PRO A 37 -1.57 6.23 -24.47
C PRO A 37 -2.42 7.04 -23.49
N ALA A 38 -1.77 7.86 -22.66
CA ALA A 38 -2.45 8.85 -21.82
C ALA A 38 -2.42 10.22 -22.49
N GLN A 39 -3.45 11.04 -22.26
CA GLN A 39 -3.52 12.41 -22.72
C GLN A 39 -3.33 13.37 -21.56
N LEU A 40 -2.48 14.38 -21.77
CA LEU A 40 -2.34 15.48 -20.81
C LEU A 40 -3.62 16.31 -20.83
N ARG A 41 -4.28 16.41 -19.67
CA ARG A 41 -5.49 17.20 -19.51
C ARG A 41 -5.21 18.60 -18.99
N GLU A 42 -4.44 18.70 -17.93
CA GLU A 42 -4.16 19.94 -17.22
C GLU A 42 -2.75 19.91 -16.68
N SER A 43 -2.10 21.07 -16.56
CA SER A 43 -0.77 21.20 -15.93
C SER A 43 -0.78 22.41 -14.99
N TYR A 44 -0.24 22.25 -13.80
CA TYR A 44 -0.15 23.27 -12.76
C TYR A 44 1.29 23.35 -12.26
N GLY A 45 1.78 24.57 -12.07
CA GLY A 45 3.12 24.84 -11.59
C GLY A 45 4.19 24.67 -12.68
N GLU A 46 5.43 24.75 -12.26
CA GLU A 46 6.61 24.64 -13.11
C GLU A 46 7.38 23.36 -12.79
N GLU A 47 8.03 22.84 -13.82
CA GLU A 47 8.94 21.70 -13.69
C GLU A 47 10.16 22.10 -12.85
N GLN A 48 10.53 21.30 -11.86
CA GLN A 48 11.69 21.52 -11.02
C GLN A 48 12.73 20.43 -11.27
N ASN A 49 13.91 20.82 -11.75
CA ASN A 49 15.02 19.89 -12.06
C ASN A 49 14.64 18.72 -13.00
N GLY A 50 13.81 18.98 -13.99
CA GLY A 50 13.35 17.96 -14.94
C GLY A 50 12.19 17.10 -14.40
N TRP A 51 11.56 17.49 -13.29
CA TRP A 51 10.48 16.74 -12.67
C TRP A 51 9.24 17.59 -12.40
N ILE A 52 8.08 17.03 -12.71
CA ILE A 52 6.77 17.50 -12.28
C ILE A 52 5.94 16.31 -11.75
N ASN A 53 5.23 16.50 -10.64
CA ASN A 53 4.34 15.47 -10.12
C ASN A 53 3.18 15.21 -11.08
N LYS A 54 2.85 13.94 -11.28
CA LYS A 54 1.81 13.53 -12.23
C LYS A 54 0.67 12.80 -11.50
N ILE A 55 -0.57 13.13 -11.87
CA ILE A 55 -1.76 12.42 -11.43
C ILE A 55 -2.38 11.79 -12.68
N PHE A 56 -2.61 10.50 -12.64
CA PHE A 56 -3.27 9.77 -13.73
C PHE A 56 -4.68 9.37 -13.28
N TRP A 57 -5.63 9.59 -14.14
CA TRP A 57 -7.02 9.20 -13.94
C TRP A 57 -7.45 8.20 -15.00
N GLY A 58 -7.92 7.01 -14.55
CA GLY A 58 -8.36 5.93 -15.42
C GLY A 58 -8.25 4.57 -14.73
N ASP A 59 -8.50 3.50 -15.49
CA ASP A 59 -8.19 2.15 -15.00
C ASP A 59 -6.69 2.02 -14.76
N ASN A 60 -6.33 1.62 -13.54
CA ASN A 60 -4.93 1.62 -13.11
C ASN A 60 -4.07 0.57 -13.86
N LEU A 61 -4.65 -0.50 -14.42
CA LEU A 61 -3.92 -1.44 -15.24
C LEU A 61 -3.47 -0.80 -16.56
N GLN A 62 -4.37 -0.01 -17.19
CA GLN A 62 -4.07 0.75 -18.41
C GLN A 62 -3.08 1.88 -18.12
N VAL A 63 -3.25 2.59 -17.00
CA VAL A 63 -2.31 3.64 -16.58
C VAL A 63 -0.91 3.06 -16.34
N MET A 64 -0.79 1.94 -15.63
CA MET A 64 0.50 1.29 -15.42
C MET A 64 1.13 0.78 -16.72
N SER A 65 0.32 0.32 -17.67
CA SER A 65 0.80 -0.01 -19.02
C SER A 65 1.37 1.22 -19.75
N HIS A 66 0.72 2.38 -19.63
CA HIS A 66 1.29 3.64 -20.13
C HIS A 66 2.64 3.96 -19.48
N LEU A 67 2.74 3.79 -18.15
CA LEU A 67 3.97 4.06 -17.41
C LEU A 67 5.13 3.14 -17.80
N LEU A 68 4.88 1.90 -18.24
CA LEU A 68 5.95 0.97 -18.64
C LEU A 68 6.85 1.53 -19.74
N LYS A 69 6.33 2.37 -20.62
CA LYS A 69 7.12 2.96 -21.71
C LYS A 69 8.31 3.78 -21.19
N GLU A 70 8.11 4.55 -20.13
CA GLU A 70 9.13 5.46 -19.58
C GLU A 70 9.74 4.96 -18.27
N TYR A 71 8.98 4.23 -17.46
CA TYR A 71 9.30 3.94 -16.06
C TYR A 71 9.54 2.44 -15.77
N ARG A 72 9.58 1.56 -16.77
CA ARG A 72 9.92 0.15 -16.56
C ARG A 72 11.29 0.03 -15.88
N GLY A 73 11.33 -0.60 -14.70
CA GLY A 73 12.55 -0.78 -13.92
C GLY A 73 13.12 0.50 -13.30
N LYS A 74 12.33 1.57 -13.14
CA LYS A 74 12.82 2.87 -12.65
C LYS A 74 12.13 3.38 -11.38
N ILE A 75 11.02 2.78 -10.97
CA ILE A 75 10.28 3.22 -9.78
C ILE A 75 10.95 2.67 -8.53
N ASP A 76 11.33 3.54 -7.60
CA ASP A 76 12.01 3.14 -6.38
C ASP A 76 11.05 2.70 -5.28
N LEU A 77 9.84 3.26 -5.25
CA LEU A 77 8.84 2.97 -4.23
C LEU A 77 7.44 2.93 -4.82
N ILE A 78 6.73 1.86 -4.51
CA ILE A 78 5.29 1.73 -4.77
C ILE A 78 4.58 1.56 -3.42
N TYR A 79 3.60 2.41 -3.15
CA TYR A 79 2.64 2.22 -2.06
C TYR A 79 1.26 2.06 -2.66
N ILE A 80 0.55 0.99 -2.27
CA ILE A 80 -0.82 0.75 -2.73
C ILE A 80 -1.76 0.49 -1.55
N ASP A 81 -2.95 1.00 -1.71
CA ASP A 81 -4.10 0.85 -0.82
C ASP A 81 -5.29 0.41 -1.71
N PRO A 82 -5.33 -0.88 -2.11
CA PRO A 82 -6.33 -1.38 -3.04
C PRO A 82 -7.70 -1.50 -2.36
N PRO A 83 -8.78 -1.70 -3.12
CA PRO A 83 -10.05 -2.11 -2.53
C PRO A 83 -9.89 -3.33 -1.63
N PHE A 84 -10.55 -3.35 -0.45
CA PHE A 84 -10.40 -4.43 0.53
C PHE A 84 -11.43 -5.56 0.36
N ASP A 85 -12.30 -5.48 -0.68
CA ASP A 85 -13.45 -6.36 -0.84
C ASP A 85 -14.35 -6.34 0.41
N SER A 86 -14.57 -5.14 0.93
CA SER A 86 -15.34 -4.90 2.15
C SER A 86 -16.84 -5.18 1.99
N LYS A 87 -17.29 -5.53 0.78
CA LYS A 87 -18.69 -5.70 0.37
C LYS A 87 -19.51 -4.42 0.46
N ALA A 88 -18.87 -3.27 0.53
CA ALA A 88 -19.49 -1.95 0.58
C ALA A 88 -19.44 -1.25 -0.78
N ASP A 89 -20.56 -0.63 -1.14
CA ASP A 89 -20.59 0.34 -2.24
C ASP A 89 -20.30 1.73 -1.67
N TYR A 90 -19.20 2.32 -2.10
CA TYR A 90 -18.83 3.69 -1.71
C TYR A 90 -19.53 4.69 -2.62
N LYS A 91 -20.51 5.41 -2.05
CA LYS A 91 -21.33 6.39 -2.74
C LYS A 91 -21.17 7.77 -2.12
N LYS A 92 -21.10 8.79 -2.93
CA LYS A 92 -21.10 10.20 -2.50
C LYS A 92 -22.51 10.76 -2.67
N LYS A 93 -23.09 11.27 -1.59
CA LYS A 93 -24.32 12.07 -1.68
C LYS A 93 -24.00 13.44 -2.25
N ILE A 94 -24.58 13.77 -3.39
CA ILE A 94 -24.47 15.09 -4.01
C ILE A 94 -25.70 15.87 -3.59
N GLU A 95 -25.54 16.88 -2.73
CA GLU A 95 -26.59 17.84 -2.43
C GLU A 95 -26.63 18.88 -3.55
N VAL A 96 -27.75 18.96 -4.26
CA VAL A 96 -27.98 20.01 -5.23
C VAL A 96 -28.40 21.27 -4.48
N CYS A 97 -27.48 22.24 -4.37
CA CYS A 97 -27.78 23.55 -3.82
C CYS A 97 -28.86 24.26 -4.64
N GLY A 98 -30.02 24.58 -4.03
CA GLY A 98 -31.02 25.45 -4.61
C GLY A 98 -32.45 24.92 -4.70
N ILE A 99 -32.73 23.70 -4.32
CA ILE A 99 -34.10 23.21 -4.23
C ILE A 99 -34.47 23.11 -2.74
N GLY A 100 -35.39 23.97 -2.33
CA GLY A 100 -35.85 24.05 -0.95
C GLY A 100 -36.27 22.70 -0.39
N LYS A 101 -36.20 22.56 0.95
CA LYS A 101 -36.56 21.36 1.71
C LYS A 101 -37.95 20.84 1.32
N ALA A 102 -38.01 19.96 0.34
CA ALA A 102 -39.16 19.11 0.12
C ALA A 102 -38.91 17.79 0.86
N ALA A 103 -39.82 17.43 1.71
CA ALA A 103 -39.81 16.21 2.51
C ALA A 103 -40.04 14.98 1.62
N SER A 104 -39.07 14.56 0.86
CA SER A 104 -39.02 13.22 0.26
C SER A 104 -37.57 12.82 0.00
N ASP A 105 -37.25 11.56 0.23
CA ASP A 105 -35.95 10.89 0.10
C ASP A 105 -35.37 10.91 -1.33
N SER A 106 -35.94 11.68 -2.26
CA SER A 106 -35.64 11.65 -3.70
C SER A 106 -34.74 12.79 -4.21
N THR A 107 -34.17 13.63 -3.36
CA THR A 107 -33.41 14.81 -3.78
C THR A 107 -31.87 14.67 -3.65
N SER A 108 -31.36 13.52 -3.22
CA SER A 108 -29.94 13.26 -3.24
C SER A 108 -29.60 12.29 -4.37
N PHE A 109 -28.85 12.75 -5.37
CA PHE A 109 -28.21 11.85 -6.32
C PHE A 109 -27.01 11.20 -5.62
N GLU A 110 -26.99 9.85 -5.59
CA GLU A 110 -25.84 9.09 -5.13
C GLU A 110 -24.93 8.81 -6.34
N GLU A 111 -23.76 9.41 -6.37
CA GLU A 111 -22.74 9.06 -7.34
C GLU A 111 -21.90 7.91 -6.79
N LYS A 112 -21.90 6.77 -7.49
CA LYS A 112 -21.05 5.64 -7.13
C LYS A 112 -19.59 6.01 -7.35
N GLN A 113 -18.81 6.11 -6.27
CA GLN A 113 -17.40 6.45 -6.35
C GLN A 113 -16.57 5.23 -6.78
N TYR A 114 -16.77 4.08 -6.16
CA TYR A 114 -16.29 2.78 -6.62
C TYR A 114 -17.08 1.66 -5.93
N GLY A 115 -17.13 0.49 -6.58
CA GLY A 115 -17.71 -0.72 -5.98
C GLY A 115 -16.63 -1.58 -5.36
N ASP A 116 -16.83 -1.96 -4.11
CA ASP A 116 -15.96 -2.88 -3.38
C ASP A 116 -16.66 -4.24 -3.16
N ILE A 117 -17.47 -4.62 -4.15
CA ILE A 117 -18.20 -5.89 -4.16
C ILE A 117 -17.57 -6.75 -5.26
N TRP A 118 -16.82 -7.75 -4.85
CA TRP A 118 -16.12 -8.68 -5.71
C TRP A 118 -16.53 -10.11 -5.41
N THR A 119 -16.48 -10.98 -6.42
CA THR A 119 -16.26 -12.39 -6.10
C THR A 119 -14.80 -12.56 -5.70
N ASN A 120 -14.50 -13.52 -4.83
CA ASN A 120 -13.13 -13.74 -4.37
C ASN A 120 -12.16 -14.01 -5.53
N ASP A 121 -12.62 -14.76 -6.52
CA ASP A 121 -11.83 -15.12 -7.71
C ASP A 121 -11.51 -13.90 -8.59
N GLU A 122 -12.48 -12.99 -8.80
CA GLU A 122 -12.28 -11.74 -9.53
C GLU A 122 -11.29 -10.82 -8.81
N TYR A 123 -11.41 -10.67 -7.48
CA TYR A 123 -10.50 -9.87 -6.69
C TYR A 123 -9.07 -10.37 -6.78
N LEU A 124 -8.87 -11.68 -6.67
CA LEU A 124 -7.54 -12.27 -6.75
C LEU A 124 -6.91 -12.08 -8.14
N GLN A 125 -7.70 -12.24 -9.21
CA GLN A 125 -7.22 -12.00 -10.57
C GLN A 125 -6.90 -10.53 -10.80
N PHE A 126 -7.74 -9.63 -10.31
CA PHE A 126 -7.53 -8.18 -10.35
C PHE A 126 -6.21 -7.78 -9.69
N MET A 127 -5.93 -8.28 -8.49
CA MET A 127 -4.70 -8.00 -7.77
C MET A 127 -3.47 -8.64 -8.43
N TYR A 128 -3.61 -9.87 -8.91
CA TYR A 128 -2.54 -10.62 -9.57
C TYR A 128 -1.97 -9.87 -10.77
N GLU A 129 -2.84 -9.43 -11.68
CA GLU A 129 -2.43 -8.71 -12.90
C GLU A 129 -1.70 -7.40 -12.55
N ARG A 130 -2.21 -6.66 -11.58
CA ARG A 130 -1.65 -5.37 -11.15
C ARG A 130 -0.31 -5.50 -10.45
N LEU A 131 -0.17 -6.48 -9.58
CA LEU A 131 1.08 -6.74 -8.88
C LEU A 131 2.21 -7.16 -9.84
N ILE A 132 1.89 -7.88 -10.92
CA ILE A 132 2.88 -8.22 -11.96
C ILE A 132 3.40 -6.94 -12.64
N ILE A 133 2.53 -6.04 -13.09
CA ILE A 133 2.98 -4.77 -13.68
C ILE A 133 3.75 -3.92 -12.68
N MET A 134 3.31 -3.84 -11.43
CA MET A 134 4.02 -3.08 -10.41
C MET A 134 5.45 -3.61 -10.21
N ARG A 135 5.63 -4.93 -10.23
CA ARG A 135 6.96 -5.54 -10.16
C ARG A 135 7.84 -5.14 -11.36
N GLU A 136 7.26 -5.05 -12.55
CA GLU A 136 7.99 -4.62 -13.77
C GLU A 136 8.37 -3.13 -13.71
N LEU A 137 7.54 -2.29 -13.10
CA LEU A 137 7.83 -0.86 -12.92
C LEU A 137 8.94 -0.61 -11.90
N LEU A 138 9.04 -1.44 -10.85
CA LEU A 138 10.05 -1.27 -9.82
C LEU A 138 11.48 -1.40 -10.36
N SER A 139 12.37 -0.53 -9.89
CA SER A 139 13.82 -0.68 -10.05
C SER A 139 14.32 -1.92 -9.29
N ASP A 140 15.52 -2.39 -9.59
CA ASP A 140 16.06 -3.59 -8.93
C ASP A 140 16.28 -3.40 -7.42
N THR A 141 16.47 -2.15 -6.99
CA THR A 141 16.53 -1.76 -5.57
C THR A 141 15.20 -1.29 -5.00
N GLY A 142 14.15 -1.29 -5.81
CA GLY A 142 12.83 -0.77 -5.48
C GLY A 142 12.05 -1.67 -4.54
N SER A 143 11.08 -1.05 -3.88
CA SER A 143 10.26 -1.67 -2.84
C SER A 143 8.77 -1.41 -3.05
N ILE A 144 7.93 -2.36 -2.63
CA ILE A 144 6.48 -2.22 -2.61
C ILE A 144 5.94 -2.37 -1.19
N PHE A 145 5.00 -1.48 -0.83
CA PHE A 145 4.20 -1.56 0.37
C PHE A 145 2.74 -1.75 -0.05
N LEU A 146 2.14 -2.86 0.36
CA LEU A 146 0.73 -3.17 0.09
C LEU A 146 -0.03 -3.13 1.41
N HIS A 147 -0.95 -2.18 1.52
CA HIS A 147 -1.85 -2.05 2.65
C HIS A 147 -3.15 -2.83 2.38
N CYS A 148 -3.60 -3.57 3.37
CA CYS A 148 -4.86 -4.30 3.32
C CYS A 148 -5.41 -4.55 4.72
N ASP A 149 -6.69 -4.90 4.80
CA ASP A 149 -7.27 -5.36 6.04
C ASP A 149 -6.90 -6.81 6.36
N TRP A 150 -7.19 -7.24 7.59
CA TRP A 150 -6.96 -8.61 8.07
C TRP A 150 -7.65 -9.68 7.20
N HIS A 151 -8.75 -9.34 6.52
CA HIS A 151 -9.60 -10.27 5.77
C HIS A 151 -8.92 -10.75 4.48
N LYS A 152 -8.25 -9.85 3.75
CA LYS A 152 -7.53 -10.18 2.51
C LYS A 152 -6.04 -10.44 2.72
N ALA A 153 -5.50 -10.08 3.87
CA ALA A 153 -4.08 -10.22 4.17
C ALA A 153 -3.49 -11.61 3.84
N PRO A 154 -4.09 -12.75 4.22
CA PRO A 154 -3.51 -14.06 3.91
C PRO A 154 -3.41 -14.34 2.41
N HIS A 155 -4.42 -13.93 1.63
CA HIS A 155 -4.45 -14.15 0.19
C HIS A 155 -3.43 -13.26 -0.54
N LEU A 156 -3.37 -11.98 -0.16
CA LEU A 156 -2.43 -11.02 -0.75
C LEU A 156 -1.00 -11.36 -0.42
N ARG A 157 -0.72 -11.91 0.78
CA ARG A 157 0.59 -12.42 1.13
C ARG A 157 1.01 -13.56 0.20
N CYS A 158 0.13 -14.52 -0.07
CA CYS A 158 0.43 -15.61 -1.01
C CYS A 158 0.68 -15.10 -2.44
N LEU A 159 -0.10 -14.11 -2.91
CA LEU A 159 0.14 -13.49 -4.22
C LEU A 159 1.48 -12.76 -4.29
N LEU A 160 1.84 -12.02 -3.24
CA LEU A 160 3.13 -11.34 -3.17
C LEU A 160 4.30 -12.34 -3.15
N ASP A 161 4.19 -13.44 -2.41
CA ASP A 161 5.19 -14.51 -2.41
C ASP A 161 5.32 -15.14 -3.82
N GLU A 162 4.22 -15.37 -4.54
CA GLU A 162 4.24 -15.90 -5.90
C GLU A 162 4.91 -14.93 -6.89
N ILE A 163 4.62 -13.63 -6.78
CA ILE A 163 5.06 -12.62 -7.77
C ILE A 163 6.46 -12.09 -7.46
N PHE A 164 6.74 -11.75 -6.21
CA PHE A 164 8.02 -11.14 -5.79
C PHE A 164 9.03 -12.18 -5.30
N GLY A 165 8.56 -13.31 -4.80
CA GLY A 165 9.33 -14.35 -4.14
C GLY A 165 9.35 -14.20 -2.62
N PRO A 166 9.21 -15.29 -1.87
CA PRO A 166 9.23 -15.27 -0.41
C PRO A 166 10.58 -14.80 0.15
N GLU A 167 11.67 -14.99 -0.60
CA GLU A 167 13.02 -14.49 -0.27
C GLU A 167 13.10 -12.96 -0.27
N ASN A 168 12.17 -12.29 -0.95
CA ASN A 168 12.09 -10.84 -1.04
C ASN A 168 11.07 -10.22 -0.07
N PHE A 169 10.41 -11.03 0.75
CA PHE A 169 9.62 -10.56 1.86
C PHE A 169 10.52 -9.90 2.91
N ARG A 170 10.10 -8.73 3.40
CA ARG A 170 10.87 -7.96 4.39
C ARG A 170 10.16 -7.89 5.72
N ASN A 171 8.93 -7.36 5.74
CA ASN A 171 8.12 -7.27 6.95
C ASN A 171 6.62 -7.37 6.63
N GLU A 172 5.88 -7.85 7.60
CA GLU A 172 4.48 -7.58 7.79
C GLU A 172 4.36 -6.55 8.89
N ILE A 173 3.95 -5.33 8.53
CA ILE A 173 3.77 -4.24 9.47
C ILE A 173 2.31 -4.30 9.94
N ILE A 174 2.12 -4.39 11.23
CA ILE A 174 0.81 -4.35 11.86
C ILE A 174 0.49 -2.91 12.23
N TRP A 175 -0.45 -2.34 11.51
CA TRP A 175 -0.94 -1.01 11.83
C TRP A 175 -2.10 -1.10 12.82
N SER A 176 -1.81 -0.89 14.08
CA SER A 176 -2.79 -0.94 15.17
C SER A 176 -3.42 0.44 15.39
N TYR A 177 -4.75 0.45 15.54
CA TYR A 177 -5.51 1.67 15.79
C TYR A 177 -6.61 1.46 16.84
N LYS A 178 -6.95 2.54 17.53
CA LYS A 178 -8.06 2.57 18.48
C LYS A 178 -9.34 2.98 17.77
N SER A 179 -10.32 2.11 17.69
CA SER A 179 -11.64 2.42 17.14
C SER A 179 -12.72 2.04 18.14
N ALA A 180 -13.88 2.69 18.07
CA ALA A 180 -15.08 2.25 18.79
C ALA A 180 -15.51 0.86 18.30
N GLY A 181 -16.28 0.18 19.09
CA GLY A 181 -16.80 -1.16 18.81
C GLY A 181 -16.24 -2.19 19.76
N MET A 182 -17.14 -2.93 20.36
CA MET A 182 -16.86 -4.04 21.26
C MET A 182 -17.53 -5.29 20.70
N SER A 183 -16.78 -6.38 20.65
CA SER A 183 -17.34 -7.70 20.36
C SER A 183 -17.29 -8.50 21.65
N THR A 184 -18.36 -9.25 21.92
CA THR A 184 -18.44 -10.15 23.06
C THR A 184 -18.27 -11.61 22.66
N SER A 185 -18.25 -11.90 21.36
CA SER A 185 -18.11 -13.26 20.79
C SER A 185 -16.73 -13.55 20.20
N THR A 186 -15.98 -12.50 19.85
CA THR A 186 -14.61 -12.62 19.29
C THR A 186 -13.75 -11.45 19.77
N PHE A 187 -12.44 -11.56 19.61
CA PHE A 187 -11.54 -10.43 19.83
C PHE A 187 -11.83 -9.33 18.81
N PRO A 188 -12.02 -8.05 19.23
CA PRO A 188 -12.22 -6.93 18.32
C PRO A 188 -11.00 -6.76 17.41
N ARG A 189 -11.25 -6.66 16.10
CA ARG A 189 -10.19 -6.45 15.10
C ARG A 189 -9.87 -4.96 15.01
N LYS A 190 -8.64 -4.61 15.35
CA LYS A 190 -8.17 -3.23 15.52
C LYS A 190 -6.83 -3.01 14.82
N HIS A 191 -6.63 -3.65 13.67
CA HIS A 191 -5.41 -3.48 12.88
C HIS A 191 -5.67 -3.72 11.40
N ASP A 192 -4.81 -3.13 10.60
CA ASP A 192 -4.60 -3.45 9.20
C ASP A 192 -3.17 -3.98 9.02
N ASN A 193 -2.92 -4.59 7.88
CA ASN A 193 -1.63 -5.16 7.53
C ASN A 193 -1.00 -4.36 6.39
N ILE A 194 0.30 -4.12 6.48
CA ILE A 194 1.07 -3.54 5.39
C ILE A 194 2.21 -4.50 5.07
N PHE A 195 2.16 -5.14 3.91
CA PHE A 195 3.22 -6.03 3.45
C PHE A 195 4.32 -5.24 2.76
N TYR A 196 5.54 -5.42 3.22
CA TYR A 196 6.74 -4.84 2.64
C TYR A 196 7.54 -5.91 1.90
N TYR A 197 7.70 -5.72 0.59
CA TYR A 197 8.57 -6.52 -0.28
C TYR A 197 9.56 -5.63 -1.00
N SER A 198 10.74 -6.15 -1.30
CA SER A 198 11.65 -5.56 -2.29
C SER A 198 11.59 -6.34 -3.60
N LYS A 199 12.02 -5.73 -4.71
CA LYS A 199 12.08 -6.45 -5.99
C LYS A 199 13.17 -7.51 -6.00
N THR A 200 14.32 -7.21 -5.38
CA THR A 200 15.47 -8.12 -5.26
C THR A 200 16.03 -8.11 -3.83
N ALA A 201 17.11 -8.85 -3.59
CA ALA A 201 17.82 -8.81 -2.32
C ALA A 201 18.43 -7.43 -2.03
N ASP A 202 18.95 -6.76 -3.08
CA ASP A 202 19.42 -5.38 -3.01
C ASP A 202 18.24 -4.44 -2.88
N ARG A 203 18.26 -3.59 -1.84
CA ARG A 203 17.21 -2.60 -1.61
C ARG A 203 17.74 -1.36 -0.94
N VAL A 204 17.11 -0.25 -1.22
CA VAL A 204 17.31 0.99 -0.46
C VAL A 204 16.44 0.93 0.79
N PHE A 205 17.06 1.07 1.97
CA PHE A 205 16.36 1.10 3.24
C PHE A 205 17.05 2.06 4.21
N TYR A 206 16.33 3.05 4.69
CA TYR A 206 16.79 3.99 5.70
C TYR A 206 16.03 3.73 7.00
N PRO A 207 16.73 3.31 8.09
CA PRO A 207 16.07 3.10 9.37
C PRO A 207 15.41 4.39 9.88
N ILE A 208 14.16 4.27 10.29
CA ILE A 208 13.47 5.36 10.98
C ILE A 208 13.69 5.17 12.47
N TYR A 209 14.12 6.24 13.17
CA TYR A 209 14.37 6.20 14.60
C TYR A 209 13.32 7.00 15.35
N VAL A 210 12.93 6.49 16.52
CA VAL A 210 12.09 7.18 17.50
C VAL A 210 12.88 7.38 18.78
N PRO A 211 12.59 8.46 19.54
CA PRO A 211 13.24 8.69 20.82
C PRO A 211 13.12 7.48 21.75
N HIS A 212 14.15 7.24 22.52
CA HIS A 212 14.09 6.22 23.58
C HIS A 212 13.07 6.64 24.65
N ASP A 213 12.32 5.66 25.17
CA ASP A 213 11.45 5.86 26.32
C ASP A 213 12.28 6.26 27.55
N GLU A 214 11.84 7.27 28.29
CA GLU A 214 12.51 7.73 29.51
C GLU A 214 12.70 6.61 30.55
N LYS A 215 11.73 5.68 30.64
CA LYS A 215 11.82 4.50 31.53
C LYS A 215 12.94 3.56 31.11
N VAL A 216 13.20 3.47 29.81
CA VAL A 216 14.31 2.67 29.26
C VAL A 216 15.63 3.37 29.56
N ILE A 217 15.73 4.69 29.32
CA ILE A 217 16.94 5.49 29.58
C ILE A 217 17.38 5.36 31.05
N LYS A 218 16.43 5.39 32.00
CA LYS A 218 16.70 5.26 33.43
C LYS A 218 17.32 3.91 33.85
N ARG A 219 17.24 2.88 33.03
CA ARG A 219 17.82 1.55 33.30
C ARG A 219 19.27 1.42 32.82
N PHE A 220 19.75 2.39 32.04
CA PHE A 220 21.10 2.40 31.51
C PHE A 220 22.07 3.01 32.51
N GLN A 221 23.22 2.36 32.67
CA GLN A 221 24.39 2.95 33.33
C GLN A 221 24.98 4.02 32.42
N ARG A 222 25.80 4.90 32.95
CA ARG A 222 26.42 5.98 32.19
C ARG A 222 27.92 6.05 32.46
N ASP A 223 28.68 6.22 31.39
CA ASP A 223 30.10 6.58 31.46
C ASP A 223 30.38 7.75 30.52
N GLU A 224 31.67 8.08 30.30
CA GLU A 224 32.10 9.20 29.46
C GLU A 224 31.64 9.08 27.98
N LYS A 225 31.38 7.86 27.50
CA LYS A 225 30.90 7.58 26.15
C LYS A 225 29.38 7.61 26.01
N GLY A 226 28.66 7.71 27.14
CA GLY A 226 27.21 7.81 27.16
C GLY A 226 26.49 6.68 27.90
N PRO A 227 25.15 6.56 27.73
CA PRO A 227 24.38 5.51 28.36
C PRO A 227 24.69 4.14 27.76
N TYR A 228 24.89 3.11 28.62
CA TYR A 228 25.17 1.76 28.19
C TYR A 228 24.49 0.70 29.07
N GLN A 229 24.33 -0.50 28.56
CA GLN A 229 23.96 -1.70 29.30
C GLN A 229 25.10 -2.73 29.24
N LEU A 230 25.26 -3.47 30.33
CA LEU A 230 26.13 -4.62 30.35
C LEU A 230 25.36 -5.90 29.99
N VAL A 231 25.75 -6.55 28.90
CA VAL A 231 25.22 -7.83 28.48
C VAL A 231 26.40 -8.81 28.37
N ASN A 232 26.40 -9.86 29.17
CA ASN A 232 27.49 -10.83 29.23
C ASN A 232 28.88 -10.17 29.42
N GLY A 233 28.96 -9.14 30.26
CA GLY A 233 30.21 -8.41 30.55
C GLY A 233 30.66 -7.41 29.47
N LYS A 234 29.93 -7.33 28.36
CA LYS A 234 30.22 -6.39 27.27
C LYS A 234 29.31 -5.16 27.35
N LYS A 235 29.87 -3.97 27.17
CA LYS A 235 29.11 -2.71 27.13
C LYS A 235 28.46 -2.52 25.78
N TYR A 236 27.14 -2.28 25.78
CA TYR A 236 26.35 -1.89 24.62
C TYR A 236 25.82 -0.49 24.85
N TYR A 237 26.30 0.45 24.05
CA TYR A 237 25.89 1.86 24.16
C TYR A 237 24.55 2.10 23.47
N MET A 238 23.77 2.98 24.06
CA MET A 238 22.51 3.44 23.49
C MET A 238 22.75 4.20 22.21
N ASN A 239 21.98 3.92 21.16
CA ASN A 239 22.09 4.68 19.92
C ASN A 239 21.60 6.11 20.16
N PRO A 240 22.43 7.15 19.88
CA PRO A 240 22.05 8.55 20.10
C PRO A 240 20.89 9.00 19.19
N GLN A 241 20.66 8.34 18.05
CA GLN A 241 19.54 8.62 17.15
C GLN A 241 18.20 8.12 17.70
N GLY A 242 18.20 7.22 18.68
CA GLY A 242 17.00 6.57 19.20
C GLY A 242 16.97 5.08 18.93
N LYS A 243 15.81 4.46 19.11
CA LYS A 243 15.55 3.07 18.71
C LYS A 243 14.95 3.00 17.31
N PRO A 244 15.30 2.01 16.46
CA PRO A 244 14.59 1.79 15.21
C PRO A 244 13.10 1.55 15.47
N VAL A 245 12.27 2.03 14.55
CA VAL A 245 10.83 1.75 14.55
C VAL A 245 10.63 0.25 14.34
N GLU A 246 9.78 -0.34 15.16
CA GLU A 246 9.38 -1.73 15.09
C GLU A 246 8.28 -1.92 14.02
N ASP A 247 7.87 -3.15 13.76
CA ASP A 247 6.85 -3.48 12.76
C ASP A 247 5.41 -3.44 13.30
N VAL A 248 5.20 -3.03 14.55
CA VAL A 248 3.88 -2.72 15.11
C VAL A 248 3.74 -1.22 15.27
N TRP A 249 2.87 -0.62 14.45
CA TRP A 249 2.66 0.83 14.42
C TRP A 249 1.34 1.21 15.08
N GLU A 250 1.39 2.09 16.07
CA GLU A 250 0.21 2.69 16.68
C GLU A 250 -0.06 4.05 16.05
N ILE A 251 -0.85 4.10 14.99
CA ILE A 251 -1.23 5.34 14.31
C ILE A 251 -2.75 5.51 14.44
N LEU A 252 -3.16 6.64 15.00
CA LEU A 252 -4.57 6.94 15.20
C LEU A 252 -5.29 7.21 13.89
N LEU A 253 -6.54 6.77 13.81
CA LEU A 253 -7.43 7.10 12.70
C LEU A 253 -7.68 8.61 12.62
N ALA A 254 -7.87 9.16 11.43
CA ALA A 254 -8.22 10.55 11.19
C ALA A 254 -9.71 10.80 11.54
N ASN A 255 -10.00 10.89 12.84
CA ASN A 255 -11.37 11.03 13.35
C ASN A 255 -11.83 12.48 13.51
N ARG A 256 -10.93 13.46 13.41
CA ARG A 256 -11.24 14.87 13.56
C ARG A 256 -11.32 15.57 12.21
N ASP A 257 -12.27 16.48 12.04
CA ASP A 257 -12.45 17.23 10.80
C ASP A 257 -11.18 18.00 10.39
N SER A 258 -10.41 18.52 11.36
CA SER A 258 -9.11 19.16 11.10
C SER A 258 -8.03 18.23 10.50
N GLN A 259 -8.25 16.91 10.51
CA GLN A 259 -7.33 15.92 9.97
C GLN A 259 -7.80 15.38 8.61
N ARG A 260 -9.02 15.74 8.19
CA ARG A 260 -9.63 15.30 6.94
C ARG A 260 -9.37 16.31 5.84
N THR A 261 -9.01 15.83 4.66
CA THR A 261 -8.81 16.66 3.47
C THR A 261 -10.12 16.92 2.71
N GLY A 262 -11.26 16.38 3.17
CA GLY A 262 -12.52 16.37 2.45
C GLY A 262 -12.66 15.23 1.44
N TYR A 263 -11.63 14.39 1.29
CA TYR A 263 -11.71 13.18 0.47
C TYR A 263 -12.59 12.12 1.16
N PRO A 264 -13.65 11.62 0.50
CA PRO A 264 -14.68 10.79 1.15
C PRO A 264 -14.16 9.52 1.81
N THR A 265 -13.13 8.91 1.25
CA THR A 265 -12.58 7.63 1.70
C THR A 265 -11.31 7.77 2.54
N GLN A 266 -10.93 8.99 2.91
CA GLN A 266 -9.77 9.18 3.80
C GLN A 266 -10.07 8.60 5.19
N SER A 267 -9.38 7.54 5.55
CA SER A 267 -9.54 6.86 6.85
C SER A 267 -8.52 7.29 7.90
N GLN A 268 -7.38 7.90 7.50
CA GLN A 268 -6.23 8.02 8.38
C GLN A 268 -5.39 9.27 8.10
N LYS A 269 -4.68 9.75 9.13
CA LYS A 269 -3.68 10.79 8.99
C LYS A 269 -2.39 10.13 8.48
N ARG A 270 -2.05 10.43 7.25
CA ARG A 270 -0.77 10.01 6.64
C ARG A 270 0.26 11.13 6.73
#